data_39e9d5b2b33da82c5e8a20510e067985
#
_entry.id   39e9d5b2b33da82c5e8a20510e067985
#
_cell.length_a   1.000
_cell.length_b   1.000
_cell.length_c   1.000
_cell.angle_alpha   90.00
_cell.angle_beta   90.00
_cell.angle_gamma   90.00
#
_symmetry.space_group_name_H-M   'P 1'
#
loop_
_entity.id
_entity.type
_entity.pdbx_description
1 polymer ?
#
loop_
_entity_poly.entity_id
_entity_poly.type
_entity_poly.pdbx_seq_one_letter_code
_entity_poly.pdbx_strand_id
1 'polypeptide(L)'
;MTTTLPVPLPARVLLLGSGELGKEVVIALQRYGCTVNACDSYANAPAMQVADESRVFDMSDPQALREVLDAVDVDLIVPEVEAIATDELSAYEERGARVVPNAFAVQATMDRQRIRNLAASLPGVRTSAFRFARSEAELAAALDEVGYPAFVKPTMSSSGHGQSRVTGPEQAASAWAHAEEDARATTGVVIVEEGVDFDYEITLLTVRSWDGASGSVMTSFCAPIGHRQEGGDYVESWQPMAMSEAALEGARTMAKAVTDALAEAGNGPCLGIFGVEFFVKGDEVWFSELSPRPHDTGMVTMVTQAQSEFELHARAILGLPVSTAQFTPGASAVIKSTSAVDVPVYNGVARALESADIVRLFGKPVSRAGRRVGVVAATASTPKEARVIARRAAAGITIDDASAPSA
;
A
#
# COMPACT_ATOMS: atom_id res chain seq x y z
N MET A 1 -8.48 -24.79 -14.03
CA MET A 1 -9.55 -25.19 -13.08
C MET A 1 -10.43 -23.98 -12.87
N THR A 2 -11.77 -24.13 -12.95
CA THR A 2 -12.71 -23.03 -12.64
C THR A 2 -12.56 -22.69 -11.17
N THR A 3 -12.14 -21.48 -10.90
CA THR A 3 -11.94 -20.99 -9.52
C THR A 3 -13.28 -20.97 -8.79
N THR A 4 -13.47 -21.89 -7.84
CA THR A 4 -14.68 -21.90 -7.01
C THR A 4 -14.65 -20.72 -6.04
N LEU A 5 -15.65 -19.86 -6.07
CA LEU A 5 -15.88 -18.79 -5.10
C LEU A 5 -17.21 -19.00 -4.37
N PRO A 6 -17.27 -18.77 -3.05
CA PRO A 6 -16.14 -18.48 -2.15
C PRO A 6 -15.13 -19.64 -2.06
N VAL A 7 -13.91 -19.32 -1.62
CA VAL A 7 -12.87 -20.33 -1.37
C VAL A 7 -13.33 -21.27 -0.27
N PRO A 8 -13.20 -22.60 -0.41
CA PRO A 8 -13.45 -23.51 0.70
C PRO A 8 -12.54 -23.20 1.90
N LEU A 9 -13.11 -23.20 3.10
CA LEU A 9 -12.36 -22.96 4.33
C LEU A 9 -12.19 -24.24 5.14
N PRO A 10 -11.06 -24.42 5.83
CA PRO A 10 -9.91 -23.51 5.89
C PRO A 10 -9.07 -23.54 4.62
N ALA A 11 -8.51 -22.36 4.23
CA ALA A 11 -7.61 -22.25 3.09
C ALA A 11 -6.14 -22.12 3.54
N ARG A 12 -5.22 -22.57 2.70
CA ARG A 12 -3.77 -22.44 2.88
C ARG A 12 -3.28 -21.28 2.03
N VAL A 13 -2.60 -20.33 2.66
CA VAL A 13 -2.19 -19.06 2.03
C VAL A 13 -0.67 -18.91 2.07
N LEU A 14 -0.07 -18.61 0.92
CA LEU A 14 1.29 -18.11 0.83
C LEU A 14 1.26 -16.58 0.77
N LEU A 15 1.78 -15.92 1.79
CA LEU A 15 1.89 -14.47 1.84
C LEU A 15 3.30 -14.05 1.42
N LEU A 16 3.42 -13.29 0.34
CA LEU A 16 4.68 -12.77 -0.17
C LEU A 16 4.87 -11.31 0.26
N GLY A 17 5.62 -11.11 1.33
CA GLY A 17 5.81 -9.88 2.06
C GLY A 17 5.28 -10.00 3.49
N SER A 18 6.16 -9.80 4.47
CA SER A 18 5.85 -10.02 5.89
C SER A 18 5.99 -8.74 6.71
N GLY A 19 5.66 -7.59 6.11
CA GLY A 19 5.65 -6.29 6.77
C GLY A 19 4.55 -6.14 7.83
N GLU A 20 4.39 -4.92 8.31
CA GLU A 20 3.36 -4.57 9.31
C GLU A 20 1.93 -4.75 8.80
N LEU A 21 1.68 -4.45 7.53
CA LEU A 21 0.37 -4.66 6.91
C LEU A 21 0.10 -6.15 6.74
N GLY A 22 1.10 -6.89 6.25
CA GLY A 22 1.05 -8.35 6.13
C GLY A 22 0.74 -9.04 7.46
N LYS A 23 1.26 -8.54 8.59
CA LYS A 23 0.93 -9.06 9.92
C LYS A 23 -0.57 -8.99 10.24
N GLU A 24 -1.21 -7.86 9.98
CA GLU A 24 -2.64 -7.71 10.20
C GLU A 24 -3.46 -8.54 9.20
N VAL A 25 -2.98 -8.73 7.96
CA VAL A 25 -3.59 -9.64 6.97
C VAL A 25 -3.54 -11.09 7.46
N VAL A 26 -2.39 -11.56 7.97
CA VAL A 26 -2.27 -12.92 8.56
C VAL A 26 -3.28 -13.11 9.67
N ILE A 27 -3.36 -12.16 10.62
CA ILE A 27 -4.31 -12.22 11.74
C ILE A 27 -5.76 -12.28 11.23
N ALA A 28 -6.09 -11.49 10.21
CA ALA A 28 -7.42 -11.48 9.61
C ALA A 28 -7.76 -12.83 8.95
N LEU A 29 -6.83 -13.43 8.19
CA LEU A 29 -7.01 -14.73 7.56
C LEU A 29 -7.15 -15.87 8.58
N GLN A 30 -6.34 -15.87 9.64
CA GLN A 30 -6.41 -16.89 10.69
C GLN A 30 -7.73 -16.88 11.45
N ARG A 31 -8.44 -15.74 11.52
CA ARG A 31 -9.81 -15.68 12.10
C ARG A 31 -10.83 -16.49 11.30
N TYR A 32 -10.54 -16.81 10.03
CA TYR A 32 -11.32 -17.71 9.17
C TYR A 32 -10.77 -19.13 9.14
N GLY A 33 -9.84 -19.46 10.03
CA GLY A 33 -9.22 -20.78 10.12
C GLY A 33 -8.15 -21.05 9.05
N CYS A 34 -7.79 -20.04 8.24
CA CYS A 34 -6.72 -20.20 7.25
C CYS A 34 -5.37 -20.46 7.93
N THR A 35 -4.53 -21.26 7.29
CA THR A 35 -3.12 -21.38 7.63
C THR A 35 -2.30 -20.50 6.70
N VAL A 36 -1.32 -19.77 7.24
CA VAL A 36 -0.51 -18.82 6.48
C VAL A 36 0.96 -19.15 6.57
N ASN A 37 1.60 -19.30 5.41
CA ASN A 37 3.06 -19.34 5.27
C ASN A 37 3.54 -17.95 4.84
N ALA A 38 4.24 -17.24 5.72
CA ALA A 38 4.67 -15.86 5.51
C ALA A 38 6.13 -15.80 5.02
N CYS A 39 6.38 -15.09 3.93
CA CYS A 39 7.68 -14.97 3.29
C CYS A 39 8.23 -13.55 3.34
N ASP A 40 9.54 -13.39 3.55
CA ASP A 40 10.25 -12.12 3.44
C ASP A 40 11.75 -12.35 3.20
N SER A 41 12.48 -11.29 2.88
CA SER A 41 13.92 -11.30 2.66
C SER A 41 14.75 -11.35 3.96
N TYR A 42 14.13 -11.16 5.13
CA TYR A 42 14.79 -11.19 6.44
C TYR A 42 13.97 -11.95 7.49
N ALA A 43 14.67 -12.55 8.45
CA ALA A 43 14.05 -13.33 9.52
C ALA A 43 13.32 -12.45 10.54
N ASN A 44 12.31 -13.04 11.20
CA ASN A 44 11.50 -12.38 12.22
C ASN A 44 10.77 -11.12 11.73
N ALA A 45 10.47 -11.05 10.44
CA ALA A 45 9.62 -10.00 9.90
C ALA A 45 8.24 -10.00 10.62
N PRO A 46 7.57 -8.84 10.72
CA PRO A 46 6.35 -8.70 11.52
C PRO A 46 5.28 -9.78 11.32
N ALA A 47 4.95 -10.14 10.09
CA ALA A 47 3.95 -11.18 9.79
C ALA A 47 4.43 -12.59 10.15
N MET A 48 5.73 -12.88 10.04
CA MET A 48 6.30 -14.19 10.43
C MET A 48 6.10 -14.49 11.91
N GLN A 49 5.97 -13.46 12.77
CA GLN A 49 5.79 -13.62 14.21
C GLN A 49 4.41 -14.19 14.59
N VAL A 50 3.45 -14.16 13.66
CA VAL A 50 2.07 -14.60 13.90
C VAL A 50 1.61 -15.66 12.89
N ALA A 51 2.36 -15.89 11.81
CA ALA A 51 2.07 -16.89 10.81
C ALA A 51 2.28 -18.33 11.34
N ASP A 52 1.62 -19.30 10.70
CA ASP A 52 1.75 -20.72 11.04
C ASP A 52 3.11 -21.28 10.59
N GLU A 53 3.62 -20.80 9.46
CA GLU A 53 4.93 -21.11 8.91
C GLU A 53 5.60 -19.85 8.36
N SER A 54 6.92 -19.87 8.23
CA SER A 54 7.66 -18.77 7.62
C SER A 54 8.84 -19.22 6.80
N ARG A 55 9.18 -18.44 5.76
CA ARG A 55 10.34 -18.68 4.88
C ARG A 55 11.10 -17.39 4.62
N VAL A 56 12.43 -17.48 4.65
CA VAL A 56 13.33 -16.34 4.38
C VAL A 56 14.07 -16.61 3.09
N PHE A 57 13.82 -15.77 2.08
CA PHE A 57 14.51 -15.81 0.79
C PHE A 57 14.33 -14.49 0.05
N ASP A 58 15.15 -14.23 -0.95
CA ASP A 58 14.98 -13.06 -1.83
C ASP A 58 13.82 -13.31 -2.81
N MET A 59 12.68 -12.69 -2.56
CA MET A 59 11.50 -12.83 -3.42
C MET A 59 11.66 -12.15 -4.79
N SER A 60 12.68 -11.32 -4.97
CA SER A 60 13.02 -10.71 -6.27
C SER A 60 13.89 -11.62 -7.14
N ASP A 61 14.47 -12.68 -6.56
CA ASP A 61 15.16 -13.72 -7.31
C ASP A 61 14.15 -14.72 -7.91
N PRO A 62 14.04 -14.80 -9.24
CA PRO A 62 13.09 -15.68 -9.91
C PRO A 62 13.28 -17.16 -9.56
N GLN A 63 14.54 -17.60 -9.38
CA GLN A 63 14.83 -18.99 -9.04
C GLN A 63 14.39 -19.32 -7.62
N ALA A 64 14.73 -18.47 -6.65
CA ALA A 64 14.36 -18.67 -5.25
C ALA A 64 12.83 -18.65 -5.07
N LEU A 65 12.12 -17.73 -5.75
CA LEU A 65 10.67 -17.70 -5.73
C LEU A 65 10.06 -18.96 -6.34
N ARG A 66 10.55 -19.41 -7.48
CA ARG A 66 10.09 -20.65 -8.13
C ARG A 66 10.26 -21.86 -7.22
N GLU A 67 11.43 -22.01 -6.58
CA GLU A 67 11.70 -23.12 -5.65
C GLU A 67 10.70 -23.15 -4.49
N VAL A 68 10.33 -22.00 -3.96
CA VAL A 68 9.32 -21.88 -2.90
C VAL A 68 7.93 -22.22 -3.43
N LEU A 69 7.54 -21.65 -4.57
CA LEU A 69 6.23 -21.91 -5.19
C LEU A 69 6.04 -23.38 -5.56
N ASP A 70 7.09 -24.07 -6.02
CA ASP A 70 7.06 -25.51 -6.33
C ASP A 70 7.02 -26.39 -5.06
N ALA A 71 7.55 -25.90 -3.93
CA ALA A 71 7.65 -26.65 -2.68
C ALA A 71 6.42 -26.54 -1.78
N VAL A 72 5.55 -25.54 -1.99
CA VAL A 72 4.40 -25.31 -1.13
C VAL A 72 3.09 -25.74 -1.80
N ASP A 73 2.24 -26.40 -1.03
CA ASP A 73 0.88 -26.74 -1.46
C ASP A 73 -0.09 -25.74 -0.82
N VAL A 74 -0.48 -24.73 -1.58
CA VAL A 74 -1.32 -23.61 -1.12
C VAL A 74 -2.51 -23.38 -2.05
N ASP A 75 -3.58 -22.85 -1.50
CA ASP A 75 -4.81 -22.53 -2.21
C ASP A 75 -4.79 -21.11 -2.79
N LEU A 76 -4.01 -20.21 -2.15
CA LEU A 76 -3.89 -18.81 -2.52
C LEU A 76 -2.44 -18.31 -2.38
N ILE A 77 -1.99 -17.50 -3.33
CA ILE A 77 -0.75 -16.71 -3.26
C ILE A 77 -1.15 -15.26 -3.16
N VAL A 78 -0.73 -14.58 -2.09
CA VAL A 78 -1.11 -13.21 -1.76
C VAL A 78 0.13 -12.33 -1.71
N PRO A 79 0.43 -11.57 -2.78
CA PRO A 79 1.50 -10.57 -2.79
C PRO A 79 1.16 -9.38 -1.90
N GLU A 80 2.08 -8.98 -1.03
CA GLU A 80 1.90 -7.87 -0.08
C GLU A 80 3.02 -6.81 -0.17
N VAL A 81 4.03 -7.05 -0.99
CA VAL A 81 5.12 -6.11 -1.29
C VAL A 81 5.38 -6.02 -2.79
N GLU A 82 6.09 -4.98 -3.21
CA GLU A 82 6.42 -4.76 -4.63
C GLU A 82 7.71 -5.50 -5.08
N ALA A 83 8.60 -5.87 -4.16
CA ALA A 83 9.88 -6.51 -4.49
C ALA A 83 9.72 -8.04 -4.68
N ILE A 84 9.08 -8.44 -5.78
CA ILE A 84 8.80 -9.85 -6.13
C ILE A 84 9.14 -10.07 -7.60
N ALA A 85 9.64 -11.26 -7.95
CA ALA A 85 9.81 -11.69 -9.34
C ALA A 85 8.44 -12.00 -9.99
N THR A 86 7.73 -10.95 -10.41
CA THR A 86 6.33 -11.02 -10.86
C THR A 86 6.11 -11.86 -12.11
N ASP A 87 7.13 -12.04 -12.95
CA ASP A 87 7.04 -12.93 -14.11
C ASP A 87 6.84 -14.40 -13.69
N GLU A 88 7.43 -14.80 -12.55
CA GLU A 88 7.19 -16.13 -11.96
C GLU A 88 5.74 -16.26 -11.45
N LEU A 89 5.19 -15.22 -10.82
CA LEU A 89 3.77 -15.22 -10.43
C LEU A 89 2.85 -15.41 -11.64
N SER A 90 3.12 -14.70 -12.72
CA SER A 90 2.36 -14.84 -13.97
C SER A 90 2.45 -16.26 -14.54
N ALA A 91 3.65 -16.84 -14.57
CA ALA A 91 3.85 -18.22 -15.04
C ALA A 91 3.12 -19.26 -14.15
N TYR A 92 3.03 -19.02 -12.83
CA TYR A 92 2.27 -19.88 -11.93
C TYR A 92 0.76 -19.71 -12.09
N GLU A 93 0.28 -18.49 -12.29
CA GLU A 93 -1.13 -18.21 -12.57
C GLU A 93 -1.59 -18.88 -13.88
N GLU A 94 -0.78 -18.84 -14.95
CA GLU A 94 -1.02 -19.56 -16.20
C GLU A 94 -1.10 -21.09 -16.01
N ARG A 95 -0.38 -21.66 -15.04
CA ARG A 95 -0.45 -23.08 -14.67
C ARG A 95 -1.64 -23.40 -13.77
N GLY A 96 -2.47 -22.41 -13.41
CA GLY A 96 -3.67 -22.57 -12.62
C GLY A 96 -3.52 -22.26 -11.13
N ALA A 97 -2.40 -21.71 -10.69
CA ALA A 97 -2.25 -21.18 -9.35
C ALA A 97 -3.16 -19.94 -9.17
N ARG A 98 -3.59 -19.70 -7.95
CA ARG A 98 -4.46 -18.55 -7.65
C ARG A 98 -3.66 -17.44 -6.98
N VAL A 99 -3.24 -16.47 -7.77
CA VAL A 99 -2.63 -15.22 -7.28
C VAL A 99 -3.74 -14.19 -7.03
N VAL A 100 -3.76 -13.54 -5.86
CA VAL A 100 -4.84 -12.62 -5.47
C VAL A 100 -4.26 -11.37 -4.79
N PRO A 101 -4.46 -10.18 -5.36
CA PRO A 101 -5.06 -9.90 -6.68
C PRO A 101 -4.26 -10.59 -7.80
N ASN A 102 -4.71 -10.58 -9.04
CA ASN A 102 -4.03 -11.31 -10.10
C ASN A 102 -2.56 -10.84 -10.32
N ALA A 103 -1.73 -11.70 -10.92
CA ALA A 103 -0.31 -11.40 -11.15
C ALA A 103 -0.09 -10.13 -11.98
N PHE A 104 -0.97 -9.85 -12.96
CA PHE A 104 -0.89 -8.63 -13.76
C PHE A 104 -1.04 -7.37 -12.91
N ALA A 105 -2.00 -7.34 -11.96
CA ALA A 105 -2.19 -6.18 -11.08
C ALA A 105 -0.93 -5.90 -10.25
N VAL A 106 -0.32 -6.94 -9.69
CA VAL A 106 0.94 -6.82 -8.94
C VAL A 106 2.06 -6.28 -9.84
N GLN A 107 2.23 -6.87 -11.03
CA GLN A 107 3.25 -6.45 -11.98
C GLN A 107 3.05 -5.01 -12.49
N ALA A 108 1.80 -4.65 -12.80
CA ALA A 108 1.50 -3.31 -13.31
C ALA A 108 1.75 -2.21 -12.25
N THR A 109 1.47 -2.49 -10.98
CA THR A 109 1.63 -1.50 -9.90
C THR A 109 3.06 -1.39 -9.37
N MET A 110 3.91 -2.39 -9.60
CA MET A 110 5.35 -2.30 -9.33
C MET A 110 6.07 -1.31 -10.25
N ASP A 111 5.59 -1.16 -11.47
CA ASP A 111 6.18 -0.32 -12.50
C ASP A 111 5.31 0.91 -12.74
N ARG A 112 5.78 2.08 -12.29
CA ARG A 112 5.09 3.36 -12.52
C ARG A 112 4.80 3.61 -13.99
N GLN A 113 5.62 3.12 -14.91
CA GLN A 113 5.37 3.27 -16.34
C GLN A 113 4.11 2.49 -16.76
N ARG A 114 3.98 1.26 -16.29
CA ARG A 114 2.82 0.41 -16.64
C ARG A 114 1.52 0.96 -16.06
N ILE A 115 1.48 1.22 -14.76
CA ILE A 115 0.25 1.70 -14.13
C ILE A 115 -0.15 3.10 -14.62
N ARG A 116 0.82 3.99 -14.88
CA ARG A 116 0.55 5.34 -15.38
C ARG A 116 0.03 5.31 -16.81
N ASN A 117 0.62 4.49 -17.68
CA ASN A 117 0.15 4.31 -19.05
C ASN A 117 -1.25 3.67 -19.07
N LEU A 118 -1.49 2.67 -18.24
CA LEU A 118 -2.81 2.05 -18.10
C LEU A 118 -3.86 3.11 -17.70
N ALA A 119 -3.63 3.82 -16.62
CA ALA A 119 -4.56 4.84 -16.13
C ALA A 119 -4.83 5.93 -17.17
N ALA A 120 -3.78 6.46 -17.82
CA ALA A 120 -3.91 7.50 -18.83
C ALA A 120 -4.60 7.04 -20.13
N SER A 121 -4.65 5.73 -20.39
CA SER A 121 -5.35 5.19 -21.57
C SER A 121 -6.86 5.04 -21.37
N LEU A 122 -7.33 5.12 -20.11
CA LEU A 122 -8.73 4.86 -19.78
C LEU A 122 -9.59 6.13 -19.95
N PRO A 123 -10.73 6.03 -20.61
CA PRO A 123 -11.67 7.14 -20.72
C PRO A 123 -12.14 7.60 -19.34
N GLY A 124 -12.07 8.92 -19.10
CA GLY A 124 -12.53 9.52 -17.85
C GLY A 124 -11.55 9.40 -16.67
N VAL A 125 -10.40 8.77 -16.85
CA VAL A 125 -9.33 8.76 -15.85
C VAL A 125 -8.35 9.90 -16.15
N ARG A 126 -8.29 10.87 -15.23
CA ARG A 126 -7.38 12.01 -15.31
C ARG A 126 -6.13 11.74 -14.48
N THR A 127 -4.96 11.91 -15.07
CA THR A 127 -3.66 11.88 -14.39
C THR A 127 -2.98 13.23 -14.51
N SER A 128 -1.92 13.49 -13.73
CA SER A 128 -0.97 14.57 -14.01
C SER A 128 -0.36 14.37 -15.40
N ALA A 129 0.06 15.43 -16.07
CA ALA A 129 0.87 15.30 -17.28
C ALA A 129 2.19 14.58 -16.93
N PHE A 130 2.66 13.70 -17.82
CA PHE A 130 3.88 12.93 -17.56
C PHE A 130 4.65 12.60 -18.85
N ARG A 131 5.95 12.35 -18.69
CA ARG A 131 6.85 11.82 -19.72
C ARG A 131 7.81 10.82 -19.08
N PHE A 132 8.36 9.93 -19.92
CA PHE A 132 9.45 9.03 -19.51
C PHE A 132 10.74 9.50 -20.18
N ALA A 133 11.86 9.35 -19.44
CA ALA A 133 13.19 9.68 -19.92
C ALA A 133 14.16 8.53 -19.62
N ARG A 134 15.06 8.24 -20.56
CA ARG A 134 16.08 7.19 -20.50
C ARG A 134 17.50 7.75 -20.50
N SER A 135 17.62 9.07 -20.47
CA SER A 135 18.89 9.78 -20.38
C SER A 135 18.67 11.17 -19.79
N GLU A 136 19.73 11.80 -19.32
CA GLU A 136 19.67 13.19 -18.83
C GLU A 136 19.18 14.16 -19.91
N ALA A 137 19.57 13.94 -21.17
CA ALA A 137 19.10 14.76 -22.29
C ALA A 137 17.59 14.59 -22.54
N GLU A 138 17.05 13.36 -22.47
CA GLU A 138 15.61 13.09 -22.56
C GLU A 138 14.88 13.67 -21.33
N LEU A 139 15.49 13.63 -20.14
CA LEU A 139 14.93 14.23 -18.94
C LEU A 139 14.77 15.75 -19.10
N ALA A 140 15.80 16.44 -19.60
CA ALA A 140 15.70 17.89 -19.86
C ALA A 140 14.55 18.22 -20.84
N ALA A 141 14.45 17.48 -21.95
CA ALA A 141 13.35 17.65 -22.90
C ALA A 141 11.97 17.35 -22.28
N ALA A 142 11.87 16.30 -21.46
CA ALA A 142 10.64 15.94 -20.76
C ALA A 142 10.19 17.01 -19.76
N LEU A 143 11.14 17.62 -19.03
CA LEU A 143 10.87 18.73 -18.11
C LEU A 143 10.38 19.98 -18.85
N ASP A 144 10.94 20.28 -20.02
CA ASP A 144 10.48 21.41 -20.86
C ASP A 144 9.05 21.19 -21.38
N GLU A 145 8.67 19.92 -21.68
CA GLU A 145 7.31 19.58 -22.14
C GLU A 145 6.28 19.58 -21.00
N VAL A 146 6.65 19.00 -19.84
CA VAL A 146 5.75 18.86 -18.68
C VAL A 146 5.59 20.20 -17.96
N GLY A 147 6.65 21.03 -17.94
CA GLY A 147 6.69 22.31 -17.23
C GLY A 147 7.14 22.18 -15.79
N TYR A 148 7.15 23.32 -15.10
CA TYR A 148 7.63 23.43 -13.71
C TYR A 148 6.54 23.99 -12.79
N PRO A 149 6.45 23.54 -11.50
CA PRO A 149 7.30 22.51 -10.91
C PRO A 149 6.96 21.11 -11.45
N ALA A 150 7.96 20.22 -11.52
CA ALA A 150 7.79 18.82 -11.88
C ALA A 150 8.40 17.89 -10.81
N PHE A 151 8.00 16.63 -10.83
CA PHE A 151 8.60 15.58 -10.01
C PHE A 151 9.28 14.56 -10.91
N VAL A 152 10.55 14.27 -10.61
CA VAL A 152 11.34 13.23 -11.27
C VAL A 152 11.41 12.05 -10.30
N LYS A 153 11.04 10.86 -10.75
CA LYS A 153 11.00 9.64 -9.93
C LYS A 153 11.55 8.44 -10.70
N PRO A 154 12.27 7.51 -10.06
CA PRO A 154 12.55 6.20 -10.67
C PRO A 154 11.22 5.47 -10.97
N THR A 155 11.18 4.68 -12.03
CA THR A 155 9.96 3.89 -12.35
C THR A 155 9.72 2.75 -11.36
N MET A 156 10.77 2.26 -10.68
CA MET A 156 10.70 1.23 -9.66
C MET A 156 11.26 1.74 -8.33
N SER A 157 10.42 2.42 -7.55
CA SER A 157 10.73 2.86 -6.18
C SER A 157 9.42 3.03 -5.38
N SER A 158 9.52 3.10 -4.06
CA SER A 158 8.39 3.38 -3.17
C SER A 158 8.80 4.38 -2.08
N SER A 159 7.82 4.94 -1.36
CA SER A 159 8.05 5.85 -0.22
C SER A 159 8.93 7.07 -0.56
N GLY A 160 8.82 7.60 -1.79
CA GLY A 160 9.54 8.79 -2.22
C GLY A 160 11.04 8.62 -2.46
N HIS A 161 11.59 7.38 -2.39
CA HIS A 161 13.00 7.14 -2.67
C HIS A 161 13.36 7.52 -4.11
N GLY A 162 14.46 8.28 -4.26
CA GLY A 162 14.94 8.78 -5.56
C GLY A 162 14.05 9.87 -6.18
N GLN A 163 13.05 10.38 -5.46
CA GLN A 163 12.19 11.44 -5.95
C GLN A 163 12.80 12.82 -5.77
N SER A 164 12.80 13.63 -6.84
CA SER A 164 13.21 15.03 -6.82
C SER A 164 12.10 15.94 -7.28
N ARG A 165 11.86 17.04 -6.55
CA ARG A 165 11.02 18.15 -7.00
C ARG A 165 11.91 19.13 -7.77
N VAL A 166 11.63 19.34 -9.03
CA VAL A 166 12.39 20.18 -9.95
C VAL A 166 11.59 21.46 -10.24
N THR A 167 12.22 22.62 -10.03
CA THR A 167 11.59 23.93 -10.20
C THR A 167 12.22 24.76 -11.33
N GLY A 168 13.28 24.26 -11.94
CA GLY A 168 13.96 24.88 -13.06
C GLY A 168 14.90 23.90 -13.79
N PRO A 169 15.30 24.21 -15.03
CA PRO A 169 16.07 23.29 -15.87
C PRO A 169 17.47 22.96 -15.32
N GLU A 170 18.04 23.84 -14.50
CA GLU A 170 19.37 23.66 -13.88
C GLU A 170 19.43 22.47 -12.90
N GLN A 171 18.28 21.96 -12.47
CA GLN A 171 18.18 20.85 -11.52
C GLN A 171 18.09 19.48 -12.23
N ALA A 172 18.01 19.43 -13.56
CA ALA A 172 17.80 18.18 -14.30
C ALA A 172 18.89 17.13 -14.04
N ALA A 173 20.18 17.53 -14.13
CA ALA A 173 21.31 16.63 -13.90
C ALA A 173 21.33 16.05 -12.48
N SER A 174 21.07 16.87 -11.46
CA SER A 174 21.02 16.40 -10.07
C SER A 174 19.81 15.49 -9.79
N ALA A 175 18.66 15.77 -10.42
CA ALA A 175 17.48 14.93 -10.30
C ALA A 175 17.66 13.56 -10.98
N TRP A 176 18.35 13.53 -12.13
CA TRP A 176 18.73 12.28 -12.79
C TRP A 176 19.63 11.42 -11.90
N ALA A 177 20.73 12.00 -11.43
CA ALA A 177 21.69 11.30 -10.56
C ALA A 177 21.03 10.75 -9.29
N HIS A 178 20.18 11.54 -8.62
CA HIS A 178 19.44 11.10 -7.43
C HIS A 178 18.47 9.95 -7.74
N ALA A 179 17.80 10.00 -8.87
CA ALA A 179 16.89 8.94 -9.27
C ALA A 179 17.60 7.62 -9.61
N GLU A 180 18.82 7.68 -10.18
CA GLU A 180 19.65 6.49 -10.46
C GLU A 180 20.24 5.88 -9.18
N GLU A 181 20.65 6.70 -8.21
CA GLU A 181 21.29 6.27 -6.96
C GLU A 181 20.31 5.48 -6.07
N ASP A 182 19.05 5.93 -5.98
CA ASP A 182 18.04 5.40 -5.06
C ASP A 182 17.03 4.43 -5.72
N ALA A 183 17.22 4.08 -7.00
CA ALA A 183 16.36 3.13 -7.69
C ALA A 183 16.50 1.71 -7.09
N ARG A 184 15.38 1.04 -6.76
CA ARG A 184 15.38 -0.37 -6.30
C ARG A 184 15.87 -1.35 -7.37
N ALA A 185 15.63 -1.02 -8.64
CA ALA A 185 16.16 -1.71 -9.80
C ALA A 185 16.54 -0.66 -10.83
N THR A 186 17.75 -0.77 -11.38
CA THR A 186 18.25 0.13 -12.41
C THR A 186 17.53 -0.17 -13.73
N THR A 187 16.34 0.39 -13.91
CA THR A 187 15.60 0.28 -15.19
C THR A 187 16.18 1.21 -16.25
N GLY A 188 17.01 2.19 -15.85
CA GLY A 188 17.49 3.27 -16.72
C GLY A 188 16.36 4.17 -17.22
N VAL A 189 15.21 4.16 -16.55
CA VAL A 189 14.04 4.97 -16.90
C VAL A 189 13.54 5.74 -15.69
N VAL A 190 13.30 7.03 -15.87
CA VAL A 190 12.61 7.87 -14.90
C VAL A 190 11.29 8.36 -15.46
N ILE A 191 10.33 8.64 -14.58
CA ILE A 191 9.11 9.38 -14.92
C ILE A 191 9.25 10.82 -14.48
N VAL A 192 8.84 11.74 -15.35
CA VAL A 192 8.67 13.17 -15.07
C VAL A 192 7.19 13.45 -14.98
N GLU A 193 6.72 13.94 -13.86
CA GLU A 193 5.31 14.24 -13.62
C GLU A 193 5.12 15.72 -13.29
N GLU A 194 4.06 16.30 -13.82
CA GLU A 194 3.61 17.65 -13.45
C GLU A 194 3.37 17.76 -11.95
N GLY A 195 3.84 18.83 -11.36
CA GLY A 195 3.49 19.17 -9.99
C GLY A 195 2.08 19.72 -9.92
N VAL A 196 1.11 18.84 -9.66
CA VAL A 196 -0.30 19.22 -9.53
C VAL A 196 -0.47 20.20 -8.36
N ASP A 197 -1.11 21.33 -8.61
CA ASP A 197 -1.54 22.27 -7.56
C ASP A 197 -2.87 21.77 -6.98
N PHE A 198 -2.80 21.10 -5.81
CA PHE A 198 -3.95 20.48 -5.16
C PHE A 198 -4.20 21.07 -3.76
N ASP A 199 -5.46 20.96 -3.30
CA ASP A 199 -5.87 21.38 -1.97
C ASP A 199 -5.55 20.30 -0.91
N TYR A 200 -5.71 19.02 -1.26
CA TYR A 200 -5.44 17.87 -0.40
C TYR A 200 -5.29 16.56 -1.20
N GLU A 201 -4.72 15.56 -0.53
CA GLU A 201 -4.59 14.19 -1.03
C GLU A 201 -5.55 13.27 -0.30
N ILE A 202 -6.04 12.25 -1.00
CA ILE A 202 -6.84 11.18 -0.41
C ILE A 202 -6.33 9.81 -0.84
N THR A 203 -6.56 8.82 0.04
CA THR A 203 -6.60 7.41 -0.34
C THR A 203 -8.06 6.95 -0.35
N LEU A 204 -8.50 6.40 -1.48
CA LEU A 204 -9.80 5.74 -1.59
C LEU A 204 -9.61 4.22 -1.60
N LEU A 205 -9.82 3.60 -0.45
CA LEU A 205 -9.79 2.14 -0.36
C LEU A 205 -10.95 1.55 -1.18
N THR A 206 -10.58 0.87 -2.26
CA THR A 206 -11.47 0.27 -3.24
C THR A 206 -11.43 -1.24 -3.08
N VAL A 207 -12.58 -1.85 -2.83
CA VAL A 207 -12.69 -3.29 -2.56
C VAL A 207 -13.39 -3.99 -3.72
N ARG A 208 -12.69 -4.91 -4.37
CA ARG A 208 -13.28 -5.83 -5.36
C ARG A 208 -13.58 -7.15 -4.69
N SER A 209 -14.85 -7.47 -4.55
CA SER A 209 -15.32 -8.65 -3.81
C SER A 209 -16.29 -9.48 -4.63
N TRP A 210 -16.44 -10.73 -4.26
CA TRP A 210 -17.41 -11.63 -4.88
C TRP A 210 -18.80 -11.44 -4.26
N ASP A 211 -19.80 -11.21 -5.09
CA ASP A 211 -21.20 -11.25 -4.68
C ASP A 211 -21.80 -12.63 -5.07
N GLY A 212 -22.00 -13.46 -4.07
CA GLY A 212 -22.56 -14.80 -4.27
C GLY A 212 -24.01 -14.80 -4.76
N ALA A 213 -24.75 -13.71 -4.58
CA ALA A 213 -26.13 -13.59 -5.03
C ALA A 213 -26.23 -13.35 -6.53
N SER A 214 -25.40 -12.48 -7.07
CA SER A 214 -25.33 -12.20 -8.51
C SER A 214 -24.36 -13.11 -9.27
N GLY A 215 -23.45 -13.79 -8.57
CA GLY A 215 -22.36 -14.57 -9.17
C GLY A 215 -21.36 -13.70 -9.94
N SER A 216 -21.11 -12.48 -9.47
CA SER A 216 -20.27 -11.50 -10.14
C SER A 216 -19.37 -10.72 -9.16
N VAL A 217 -18.36 -10.04 -9.70
CA VAL A 217 -17.51 -9.13 -8.90
C VAL A 217 -18.23 -7.81 -8.69
N MET A 218 -18.23 -7.36 -7.44
CA MET A 218 -18.75 -6.05 -7.04
C MET A 218 -17.62 -5.18 -6.54
N THR A 219 -17.65 -3.90 -6.90
CA THR A 219 -16.72 -2.89 -6.40
C THR A 219 -17.41 -2.03 -5.34
N SER A 220 -16.81 -1.97 -4.15
CA SER A 220 -17.26 -1.14 -3.03
C SER A 220 -16.16 -0.18 -2.61
N PHE A 221 -16.52 0.94 -2.00
CA PHE A 221 -15.57 1.96 -1.57
C PHE A 221 -15.72 2.23 -0.08
N CYS A 222 -14.62 2.34 0.64
CA CYS A 222 -14.62 2.92 1.98
C CYS A 222 -14.88 4.44 1.89
N ALA A 223 -15.23 5.06 3.01
CA ALA A 223 -15.20 6.51 3.09
C ALA A 223 -13.78 7.02 2.81
N PRO A 224 -13.61 8.17 2.11
CA PRO A 224 -12.30 8.66 1.71
C PRO A 224 -11.42 8.93 2.93
N ILE A 225 -10.14 8.63 2.81
CA ILE A 225 -9.14 8.82 3.84
C ILE A 225 -8.26 9.99 3.45
N GLY A 226 -8.28 11.07 4.25
CA GLY A 226 -7.28 12.12 4.15
C GLY A 226 -5.99 11.67 4.81
N HIS A 227 -4.85 12.07 4.26
CA HIS A 227 -3.56 11.75 4.85
C HIS A 227 -2.58 12.91 4.73
N ARG A 228 -1.50 12.83 5.47
CA ARG A 228 -0.39 13.76 5.41
C ARG A 228 0.92 12.99 5.32
N GLN A 229 1.75 13.42 4.39
CA GLN A 229 3.09 12.92 4.18
C GLN A 229 4.12 13.98 4.57
N GLU A 230 5.30 13.56 5.00
CA GLU A 230 6.47 14.39 5.23
C GLU A 230 7.69 13.76 4.56
N GLY A 231 8.27 14.45 3.57
CA GLY A 231 9.38 13.91 2.79
C GLY A 231 9.05 12.63 2.01
N GLY A 232 7.79 12.44 1.61
CA GLY A 232 7.30 11.23 0.94
C GLY A 232 6.88 10.10 1.90
N ASP A 233 7.09 10.26 3.20
CA ASP A 233 6.69 9.30 4.23
C ASP A 233 5.32 9.62 4.80
N TYR A 234 4.45 8.64 4.89
CA TYR A 234 3.19 8.70 5.62
C TYR A 234 3.42 9.01 7.11
N VAL A 235 2.70 9.98 7.66
CA VAL A 235 2.79 10.35 9.09
C VAL A 235 1.47 10.32 9.84
N GLU A 236 0.34 10.62 9.20
CA GLU A 236 -0.99 10.53 9.78
C GLU A 236 -2.07 10.35 8.70
N SER A 237 -3.18 9.73 9.06
CA SER A 237 -4.40 9.68 8.25
C SER A 237 -5.64 9.89 9.10
N TRP A 238 -6.75 10.23 8.47
CA TRP A 238 -8.05 10.43 9.11
C TRP A 238 -9.19 10.04 8.20
N GLN A 239 -10.29 9.59 8.78
CA GLN A 239 -11.49 9.15 8.07
C GLN A 239 -12.76 9.61 8.83
N PRO A 240 -13.76 10.18 8.12
CA PRO A 240 -13.74 10.48 6.69
C PRO A 240 -12.99 11.77 6.36
N MET A 241 -12.39 11.86 5.18
CA MET A 241 -11.99 13.14 4.60
C MET A 241 -13.23 13.83 4.03
N ALA A 242 -13.41 15.10 4.40
CA ALA A 242 -14.49 15.91 3.84
C ALA A 242 -14.15 16.26 2.37
N MET A 243 -15.05 15.91 1.46
CA MET A 243 -14.95 16.17 0.03
C MET A 243 -16.27 16.68 -0.51
N SER A 244 -16.26 17.36 -1.66
CA SER A 244 -17.47 17.57 -2.42
C SER A 244 -18.01 16.24 -2.98
N GLU A 245 -19.32 16.16 -3.20
CA GLU A 245 -19.92 14.95 -3.79
C GLU A 245 -19.38 14.69 -5.20
N ALA A 246 -19.14 15.76 -5.98
CA ALA A 246 -18.59 15.68 -7.32
C ALA A 246 -17.17 15.08 -7.33
N ALA A 247 -16.28 15.58 -6.44
CA ALA A 247 -14.92 15.05 -6.32
C ALA A 247 -14.93 13.59 -5.85
N LEU A 248 -15.79 13.22 -4.88
CA LEU A 248 -15.89 11.85 -4.40
C LEU A 248 -16.37 10.88 -5.49
N GLU A 249 -17.38 11.26 -6.26
CA GLU A 249 -17.89 10.44 -7.35
C GLU A 249 -16.88 10.33 -8.50
N GLY A 250 -16.14 11.41 -8.79
CA GLY A 250 -15.02 11.39 -9.72
C GLY A 250 -13.94 10.39 -9.30
N ALA A 251 -13.52 10.42 -8.05
CA ALA A 251 -12.55 9.48 -7.48
C ALA A 251 -13.04 8.03 -7.56
N ARG A 252 -14.29 7.75 -7.20
CA ARG A 252 -14.91 6.42 -7.30
C ARG A 252 -14.94 5.89 -8.73
N THR A 253 -15.34 6.73 -9.66
CA THR A 253 -15.41 6.38 -11.09
C THR A 253 -14.02 6.01 -11.62
N MET A 254 -13.01 6.82 -11.33
CA MET A 254 -11.64 6.54 -11.75
C MET A 254 -11.06 5.31 -11.07
N ALA A 255 -11.24 5.14 -9.76
CA ALA A 255 -10.78 3.96 -9.02
C ALA A 255 -11.39 2.67 -9.58
N LYS A 256 -12.71 2.70 -9.86
CA LYS A 256 -13.39 1.56 -10.49
C LYS A 256 -12.83 1.25 -11.88
N ALA A 257 -12.66 2.27 -12.72
CA ALA A 257 -12.15 2.10 -14.10
C ALA A 257 -10.74 1.47 -14.08
N VAL A 258 -9.83 1.95 -13.23
CA VAL A 258 -8.46 1.41 -13.15
C VAL A 258 -8.47 -0.02 -12.62
N THR A 259 -9.23 -0.32 -11.56
CA THR A 259 -9.28 -1.68 -10.99
C THR A 259 -9.99 -2.68 -11.91
N ASP A 260 -10.98 -2.25 -12.70
CA ASP A 260 -11.60 -3.08 -13.74
C ASP A 260 -10.60 -3.38 -14.87
N ALA A 261 -9.83 -2.40 -15.30
CA ALA A 261 -8.80 -2.60 -16.32
C ALA A 261 -7.69 -3.56 -15.86
N LEU A 262 -7.30 -3.53 -14.59
CA LEU A 262 -6.36 -4.50 -14.02
C LEU A 262 -6.94 -5.93 -14.01
N ALA A 263 -8.24 -6.08 -13.75
CA ALA A 263 -8.91 -7.37 -13.79
C ALA A 263 -9.02 -7.91 -15.22
N GLU A 264 -9.40 -7.06 -16.17
CA GLU A 264 -9.52 -7.43 -17.58
C GLU A 264 -8.17 -7.85 -18.17
N ALA A 265 -7.11 -7.08 -17.94
CA ALA A 265 -5.78 -7.38 -18.43
C ALA A 265 -5.17 -8.66 -17.80
N GLY A 266 -5.50 -8.97 -16.56
CA GLY A 266 -5.06 -10.19 -15.87
C GLY A 266 -5.99 -11.39 -16.08
N ASN A 267 -7.02 -11.28 -16.92
CA ASN A 267 -7.98 -12.35 -17.22
C ASN A 267 -8.61 -13.02 -15.98
N GLY A 268 -8.82 -12.26 -14.90
CA GLY A 268 -9.33 -12.80 -13.65
C GLY A 268 -10.14 -11.80 -12.83
N PRO A 269 -10.79 -12.24 -11.74
CA PRO A 269 -11.68 -11.39 -10.93
C PRO A 269 -10.93 -10.27 -10.21
N CYS A 270 -9.61 -10.39 -10.01
CA CYS A 270 -8.75 -9.42 -9.35
C CYS A 270 -9.36 -8.95 -8.00
N LEU A 271 -9.66 -9.92 -7.12
CA LEU A 271 -10.30 -9.68 -5.83
C LEU A 271 -9.29 -9.14 -4.81
N GLY A 272 -9.76 -8.31 -3.90
CA GLY A 272 -8.95 -7.74 -2.83
C GLY A 272 -9.27 -6.28 -2.59
N ILE A 273 -8.42 -5.65 -1.77
CA ILE A 273 -8.46 -4.22 -1.53
C ILE A 273 -7.37 -3.51 -2.34
N PHE A 274 -7.70 -2.31 -2.80
CA PHE A 274 -6.78 -1.45 -3.54
C PHE A 274 -6.74 -0.09 -2.86
N GLY A 275 -5.54 0.36 -2.48
CA GLY A 275 -5.31 1.72 -2.01
C GLY A 275 -5.10 2.63 -3.22
N VAL A 276 -6.11 3.40 -3.59
CA VAL A 276 -6.04 4.31 -4.75
C VAL A 276 -5.86 5.74 -4.26
N GLU A 277 -4.76 6.37 -4.67
CA GLU A 277 -4.42 7.73 -4.26
C GLU A 277 -4.84 8.76 -5.30
N PHE A 278 -5.34 9.89 -4.82
CA PHE A 278 -5.79 10.99 -5.65
C PHE A 278 -5.34 12.35 -5.10
N PHE A 279 -4.98 13.25 -6.00
CA PHE A 279 -4.92 14.69 -5.72
C PHE A 279 -6.30 15.30 -5.96
N VAL A 280 -6.70 16.25 -5.12
CA VAL A 280 -8.01 16.90 -5.21
C VAL A 280 -7.85 18.42 -5.14
N LYS A 281 -8.50 19.12 -6.08
CA LYS A 281 -8.62 20.59 -6.08
C LYS A 281 -10.05 20.99 -6.40
N GLY A 282 -10.75 21.52 -5.41
CA GLY A 282 -12.18 21.77 -5.56
C GLY A 282 -12.94 20.50 -5.93
N ASP A 283 -13.59 20.49 -7.09
CA ASP A 283 -14.29 19.32 -7.64
C ASP A 283 -13.42 18.46 -8.57
N GLU A 284 -12.22 18.91 -8.90
CA GLU A 284 -11.31 18.20 -9.81
C GLU A 284 -10.47 17.16 -9.06
N VAL A 285 -10.30 16.00 -9.69
CA VAL A 285 -9.58 14.85 -9.13
C VAL A 285 -8.58 14.32 -10.15
N TRP A 286 -7.37 13.99 -9.70
CA TRP A 286 -6.33 13.34 -10.50
C TRP A 286 -5.92 12.03 -9.86
N PHE A 287 -5.91 10.96 -10.63
CA PHE A 287 -5.31 9.70 -10.23
C PHE A 287 -3.79 9.88 -10.04
N SER A 288 -3.30 9.48 -8.88
CA SER A 288 -1.88 9.56 -8.52
C SER A 288 -1.22 8.19 -8.57
N GLU A 289 -1.63 7.27 -7.71
CA GLU A 289 -1.00 5.95 -7.57
C GLU A 289 -2.05 4.89 -7.15
N LEU A 290 -1.70 3.61 -7.29
CA LEU A 290 -2.52 2.50 -6.83
C LEU A 290 -1.64 1.40 -6.25
N SER A 291 -1.98 0.93 -5.06
CA SER A 291 -1.43 -0.27 -4.43
C SER A 291 -2.47 -1.39 -4.44
N PRO A 292 -2.17 -2.60 -4.97
CA PRO A 292 -3.13 -3.71 -5.07
C PRO A 292 -3.17 -4.54 -3.78
N ARG A 293 -3.17 -3.90 -2.64
CA ARG A 293 -3.05 -4.46 -1.29
C ARG A 293 -3.50 -3.44 -0.25
N PRO A 294 -3.60 -3.81 1.05
CA PRO A 294 -3.79 -2.85 2.13
C PRO A 294 -2.79 -1.70 2.07
N HIS A 295 -3.20 -0.52 2.50
CA HIS A 295 -2.44 0.71 2.38
C HIS A 295 -2.15 1.32 3.76
N ASP A 296 -0.95 1.86 3.97
CA ASP A 296 -0.54 2.46 5.26
C ASP A 296 -1.57 3.45 5.82
N THR A 297 -2.18 4.27 4.95
CA THR A 297 -3.20 5.24 5.35
C THR A 297 -4.49 4.58 5.83
N GLY A 298 -4.76 3.36 5.40
CA GLY A 298 -5.94 2.57 5.74
C GLY A 298 -5.92 2.00 7.15
N MET A 299 -4.80 2.05 7.88
CA MET A 299 -4.74 1.63 9.28
C MET A 299 -5.77 2.34 10.17
N VAL A 300 -6.24 3.53 9.81
CA VAL A 300 -7.32 4.22 10.50
C VAL A 300 -8.62 3.41 10.53
N THR A 301 -8.85 2.55 9.54
CA THR A 301 -10.04 1.70 9.47
C THR A 301 -10.16 0.70 10.61
N MET A 302 -9.06 0.38 11.31
CA MET A 302 -9.07 -0.48 12.49
C MET A 302 -9.94 0.08 13.64
N VAL A 303 -10.20 1.38 13.66
CA VAL A 303 -11.02 2.03 14.70
C VAL A 303 -12.28 2.69 14.14
N THR A 304 -12.38 2.89 12.83
CA THR A 304 -13.51 3.62 12.21
C THR A 304 -14.54 2.71 11.56
N GLN A 305 -14.21 1.45 11.30
CA GLN A 305 -15.05 0.48 10.61
C GLN A 305 -15.14 -0.85 11.36
N ALA A 306 -16.24 -1.58 11.18
CA ALA A 306 -16.37 -2.94 11.70
C ALA A 306 -15.44 -3.93 10.99
N GLN A 307 -15.20 -3.70 9.70
CA GLN A 307 -14.23 -4.43 8.89
C GLN A 307 -13.11 -3.47 8.52
N SER A 308 -11.95 -3.64 9.18
CA SER A 308 -10.75 -2.90 8.81
C SER A 308 -10.33 -3.23 7.38
N GLU A 309 -9.42 -2.45 6.79
CA GLU A 309 -8.87 -2.76 5.47
C GLU A 309 -8.33 -4.19 5.37
N PHE A 310 -7.72 -4.70 6.44
CA PHE A 310 -7.18 -6.07 6.51
C PHE A 310 -8.27 -7.12 6.49
N GLU A 311 -9.35 -6.89 7.24
CA GLU A 311 -10.53 -7.75 7.25
C GLU A 311 -11.25 -7.70 5.88
N LEU A 312 -11.35 -6.51 5.27
CA LEU A 312 -11.91 -6.34 3.93
C LEU A 312 -11.08 -7.09 2.89
N HIS A 313 -9.74 -6.99 2.99
CA HIS A 313 -8.83 -7.72 2.09
C HIS A 313 -8.98 -9.23 2.26
N ALA A 314 -8.90 -9.75 3.48
CA ALA A 314 -9.05 -11.18 3.76
C ALA A 314 -10.38 -11.71 3.23
N ARG A 315 -11.50 -11.03 3.49
CA ARG A 315 -12.81 -11.43 2.97
C ARG A 315 -12.87 -11.39 1.45
N ALA A 316 -12.38 -10.32 0.84
CA ALA A 316 -12.42 -10.17 -0.61
C ALA A 316 -11.65 -11.28 -1.32
N ILE A 317 -10.42 -11.60 -0.90
CA ILE A 317 -9.60 -12.65 -1.50
C ILE A 317 -10.18 -14.07 -1.28
N LEU A 318 -10.91 -14.26 -0.17
CA LEU A 318 -11.62 -15.51 0.12
C LEU A 318 -12.98 -15.61 -0.59
N GLY A 319 -13.44 -14.54 -1.24
CA GLY A 319 -14.77 -14.49 -1.88
C GLY A 319 -15.92 -14.37 -0.88
N LEU A 320 -15.66 -13.87 0.32
CA LEU A 320 -16.65 -13.65 1.38
C LEU A 320 -17.31 -12.27 1.26
N PRO A 321 -18.53 -12.08 1.78
CA PRO A 321 -19.21 -10.78 1.78
C PRO A 321 -18.43 -9.72 2.54
N VAL A 322 -18.39 -8.49 2.00
CA VAL A 322 -17.71 -7.33 2.59
C VAL A 322 -18.71 -6.24 2.96
N SER A 323 -18.34 -5.40 3.93
CA SER A 323 -19.03 -4.16 4.27
C SER A 323 -18.05 -3.06 4.55
N THR A 324 -18.12 -1.98 3.79
CA THR A 324 -17.28 -0.79 3.94
C THR A 324 -17.89 0.28 4.85
N ALA A 325 -18.90 -0.09 5.65
CA ALA A 325 -19.62 0.84 6.51
C ALA A 325 -18.71 1.42 7.59
N GLN A 326 -18.60 2.74 7.59
CA GLN A 326 -17.95 3.51 8.64
C GLN A 326 -18.98 3.82 9.74
N PHE A 327 -18.57 3.75 11.02
CA PHE A 327 -19.46 4.03 12.15
C PHE A 327 -19.01 5.21 13.02
N THR A 328 -17.75 5.62 12.93
CA THR A 328 -17.24 6.77 13.70
C THR A 328 -16.10 7.46 12.97
N PRO A 329 -15.91 8.77 13.15
CA PRO A 329 -14.72 9.45 12.69
C PRO A 329 -13.49 9.01 13.51
N GLY A 330 -12.33 8.93 12.86
CA GLY A 330 -11.09 8.58 13.53
C GLY A 330 -9.85 9.06 12.79
N ALA A 331 -8.70 8.85 13.42
CA ALA A 331 -7.40 9.19 12.85
C ALA A 331 -6.34 8.21 13.33
N SER A 332 -5.28 8.05 12.55
CA SER A 332 -4.07 7.34 12.93
C SER A 332 -2.84 8.22 12.81
N ALA A 333 -1.84 7.97 13.64
CA ALA A 333 -0.55 8.64 13.60
C ALA A 333 0.58 7.63 13.82
N VAL A 334 1.64 7.73 13.03
CA VAL A 334 2.76 6.79 13.10
C VAL A 334 3.66 7.05 14.31
N ILE A 335 4.25 5.98 14.82
CA ILE A 335 5.37 6.02 15.77
C ILE A 335 6.63 5.84 14.94
N LYS A 336 7.49 6.88 14.90
CA LYS A 336 8.79 6.83 14.18
C LYS A 336 9.93 6.68 15.18
N SER A 337 10.89 5.83 14.85
CA SER A 337 12.16 5.76 15.59
C SER A 337 13.02 6.99 15.31
N THR A 338 13.64 7.53 16.35
CA THR A 338 14.55 8.68 16.24
C THR A 338 16.01 8.27 16.07
N SER A 339 16.32 6.98 16.30
CA SER A 339 17.68 6.43 16.28
C SER A 339 17.71 5.02 15.70
N ALA A 340 18.91 4.52 15.42
CA ALA A 340 19.14 3.12 15.19
C ALA A 340 19.05 2.36 16.54
N VAL A 341 18.31 1.26 16.57
CA VAL A 341 18.05 0.44 17.75
C VAL A 341 18.07 -1.02 17.33
N ASP A 342 18.89 -1.84 17.97
CA ASP A 342 19.03 -3.26 17.66
C ASP A 342 17.96 -4.10 18.35
N VAL A 343 17.57 -3.75 19.59
CA VAL A 343 16.52 -4.42 20.35
C VAL A 343 15.51 -3.37 20.85
N PRO A 344 14.47 -3.03 20.05
CA PRO A 344 13.56 -1.96 20.42
C PRO A 344 12.73 -2.27 21.66
N VAL A 345 12.77 -1.38 22.65
CA VAL A 345 11.88 -1.35 23.82
C VAL A 345 11.05 -0.09 23.79
N TYR A 346 9.73 -0.27 23.88
CA TYR A 346 8.77 0.82 23.74
C TYR A 346 8.26 1.29 25.10
N ASN A 347 8.43 2.57 25.41
CA ASN A 347 7.92 3.20 26.63
C ASN A 347 6.74 4.12 26.31
N GLY A 348 5.90 4.38 27.30
CA GLY A 348 4.76 5.29 27.16
C GLY A 348 3.51 4.68 26.55
N VAL A 349 3.50 3.41 26.16
CA VAL A 349 2.35 2.72 25.54
C VAL A 349 1.12 2.75 26.44
N ALA A 350 1.26 2.47 27.74
CA ALA A 350 0.15 2.52 28.69
C ALA A 350 -0.49 3.91 28.75
N ARG A 351 0.34 4.97 28.81
CA ARG A 351 -0.14 6.36 28.81
C ARG A 351 -0.80 6.76 27.49
N ALA A 352 -0.30 6.26 26.35
CA ALA A 352 -0.92 6.51 25.05
C ALA A 352 -2.34 5.92 25.02
N LEU A 353 -2.53 4.72 25.58
CA LEU A 353 -3.82 4.03 25.65
C LEU A 353 -4.82 4.65 26.65
N GLU A 354 -4.43 5.60 27.49
CA GLU A 354 -5.38 6.38 28.30
C GLU A 354 -6.29 7.30 27.45
N SER A 355 -5.85 7.64 26.23
CA SER A 355 -6.59 8.55 25.34
C SER A 355 -6.83 8.02 23.93
N ALA A 356 -6.03 7.07 23.46
CA ALA A 356 -6.16 6.45 22.15
C ALA A 356 -6.87 5.08 22.25
N ASP A 357 -7.56 4.68 21.19
CA ASP A 357 -8.29 3.40 21.18
C ASP A 357 -7.35 2.22 20.96
N ILE A 358 -6.33 2.38 20.11
CA ILE A 358 -5.35 1.33 19.85
C ILE A 358 -3.93 1.88 19.72
N VAL A 359 -2.97 1.03 20.09
CA VAL A 359 -1.55 1.12 19.71
C VAL A 359 -1.19 -0.20 19.05
N ARG A 360 -0.56 -0.13 17.87
CA ARG A 360 0.02 -1.29 17.19
C ARG A 360 1.51 -1.10 17.06
N LEU A 361 2.27 -1.90 17.76
CA LEU A 361 3.72 -2.01 17.60
C LEU A 361 3.98 -3.04 16.50
N PHE A 362 4.71 -2.67 15.47
CA PHE A 362 4.87 -3.53 14.29
C PHE A 362 5.72 -4.79 14.56
N GLY A 363 6.61 -4.73 15.57
CA GLY A 363 7.48 -5.84 15.90
C GLY A 363 8.67 -5.98 14.94
N LYS A 364 9.10 -4.89 14.30
CA LYS A 364 10.32 -4.90 13.48
C LYS A 364 11.53 -5.26 14.34
N PRO A 365 12.35 -6.26 13.95
CA PRO A 365 13.43 -6.77 14.79
C PRO A 365 14.53 -5.74 15.07
N VAL A 366 14.73 -4.82 14.12
CA VAL A 366 15.66 -3.67 14.25
C VAL A 366 14.96 -2.39 13.82
N SER A 367 15.42 -1.26 14.35
CA SER A 367 14.92 0.05 13.97
C SER A 367 16.06 0.93 13.43
N ARG A 368 15.70 1.97 12.67
CA ARG A 368 16.59 3.01 12.17
C ARG A 368 15.91 4.36 12.36
N ALA A 369 16.68 5.43 12.40
CA ALA A 369 16.12 6.77 12.41
C ALA A 369 15.13 6.97 11.23
N GLY A 370 13.97 7.53 11.52
CA GLY A 370 12.91 7.73 10.54
C GLY A 370 12.03 6.49 10.27
N ARG A 371 12.45 5.28 10.64
CA ARG A 371 11.66 4.07 10.38
C ARG A 371 10.36 4.06 11.19
N ARG A 372 9.25 3.80 10.53
CA ARG A 372 7.95 3.56 11.17
C ARG A 372 8.00 2.24 11.92
N VAL A 373 7.65 2.25 13.21
CA VAL A 373 7.73 1.08 14.10
C VAL A 373 6.42 0.76 14.80
N GLY A 374 5.42 1.61 14.59
CA GLY A 374 4.09 1.43 15.13
C GLY A 374 3.13 2.50 14.64
N VAL A 375 1.89 2.35 15.02
CA VAL A 375 0.80 3.29 14.79
C VAL A 375 -0.07 3.41 16.03
N VAL A 376 -0.56 4.61 16.27
CA VAL A 376 -1.63 4.90 17.24
C VAL A 376 -2.87 5.29 16.45
N ALA A 377 -4.03 4.76 16.80
CA ALA A 377 -5.27 5.25 16.24
C ALA A 377 -6.28 5.60 17.34
N ALA A 378 -7.10 6.62 17.05
CA ALA A 378 -8.09 7.13 17.98
C ALA A 378 -9.35 7.58 17.23
N THR A 379 -10.49 7.47 17.91
CA THR A 379 -11.79 7.99 17.48
C THR A 379 -12.14 9.26 18.26
N ALA A 380 -12.97 10.09 17.68
CA ALA A 380 -13.54 11.26 18.34
C ALA A 380 -14.82 11.70 17.63
N SER A 381 -15.48 12.76 18.09
CA SER A 381 -16.67 13.32 17.44
C SER A 381 -16.35 13.93 16.06
N THR A 382 -15.10 14.30 15.81
CA THR A 382 -14.62 14.82 14.52
C THR A 382 -13.25 14.26 14.16
N PRO A 383 -12.91 14.12 12.85
CA PRO A 383 -11.57 13.74 12.43
C PRO A 383 -10.48 14.67 12.97
N LYS A 384 -10.78 15.97 13.11
CA LYS A 384 -9.83 16.96 13.64
C LYS A 384 -9.45 16.65 15.09
N GLU A 385 -10.41 16.31 15.93
CA GLU A 385 -10.17 15.93 17.33
C GLU A 385 -9.42 14.60 17.41
N ALA A 386 -9.83 13.59 16.63
CA ALA A 386 -9.16 12.30 16.56
C ALA A 386 -7.67 12.45 16.18
N ARG A 387 -7.35 13.30 15.19
CA ARG A 387 -5.96 13.61 14.79
C ARG A 387 -5.14 14.19 15.94
N VAL A 388 -5.72 15.09 16.75
CA VAL A 388 -5.02 15.66 17.91
C VAL A 388 -4.69 14.56 18.93
N ILE A 389 -5.65 13.68 19.21
CA ILE A 389 -5.48 12.56 20.16
C ILE A 389 -4.40 11.60 19.63
N ALA A 390 -4.54 11.11 18.40
CA ALA A 390 -3.62 10.14 17.83
C ALA A 390 -2.16 10.66 17.77
N ARG A 391 -1.95 11.90 17.31
CA ARG A 391 -0.62 12.52 17.27
C ARG A 391 -0.01 12.71 18.66
N ARG A 392 -0.80 13.17 19.63
CA ARG A 392 -0.32 13.36 21.00
C ARG A 392 0.08 12.04 21.65
N ALA A 393 -0.74 11.00 21.45
CA ALA A 393 -0.48 9.68 21.98
C ALA A 393 0.75 9.05 21.32
N ALA A 394 0.89 9.15 19.98
CA ALA A 394 2.06 8.66 19.25
C ALA A 394 3.36 9.36 19.68
N ALA A 395 3.33 10.70 19.85
CA ALA A 395 4.48 11.47 20.31
C ALA A 395 4.90 11.14 21.75
N GLY A 396 4.02 10.55 22.55
CA GLY A 396 4.31 10.10 23.92
C GLY A 396 5.01 8.73 24.02
N ILE A 397 5.18 8.04 22.89
CA ILE A 397 5.85 6.72 22.83
C ILE A 397 7.30 6.94 22.41
N THR A 398 8.23 6.49 23.27
CA THR A 398 9.67 6.53 23.01
C THR A 398 10.23 5.12 22.82
N ILE A 399 11.39 5.03 22.17
CA ILE A 399 12.04 3.77 21.83
C ILE A 399 13.45 3.80 22.38
N ASP A 400 13.73 2.86 23.28
CA ASP A 400 15.06 2.64 23.85
C ASP A 400 15.68 1.37 23.28
N ASP A 401 16.98 1.21 23.42
CA ASP A 401 17.71 0.00 23.04
C ASP A 401 17.99 -0.85 24.28
N ALA A 402 17.39 -2.05 24.33
CA ALA A 402 17.65 -2.99 25.42
C ALA A 402 19.07 -3.55 25.44
N SER A 403 19.81 -3.45 24.32
CA SER A 403 21.22 -3.87 24.23
C SER A 403 22.18 -2.80 24.77
N ALA A 404 21.73 -1.55 24.95
CA ALA A 404 22.56 -0.49 25.50
C ALA A 404 22.83 -0.77 27.01
N PRO A 405 24.09 -0.66 27.49
CA PRO A 405 24.38 -0.80 28.89
C PRO A 405 23.58 0.25 29.68
N SER A 406 22.89 -0.21 30.74
CA SER A 406 22.19 0.68 31.67
C SER A 406 23.19 1.70 32.24
N ALA A 407 22.94 2.99 31.98
CA ALA A 407 23.75 4.11 32.45
C ALA A 407 23.72 4.24 33.96
#